data_bb31450d58f712b8514d1c39033def38
#
_entry.id   bb31450d58f712b8514d1c39033def38
#
_cell.length_a   1.000
_cell.length_b   1.000
_cell.length_c   1.000
_cell.angle_alpha   90.00
_cell.angle_beta   90.00
_cell.angle_gamma   90.00
#
_symmetry.space_group_name_H-M   'P 1'
#
loop_
_entity.id
_entity.type
_entity.pdbx_description
1 polymer ?
#
loop_
_entity_poly.entity_id
_entity_poly.type
_entity_poly.pdbx_seq_one_letter_code
_entity_poly.pdbx_strand_id
1 'polypeptide(L)'
;MLRVLSSVAATLVFATALGAAPGNSTPDSRKGTPGQIQETKPTRTRKPEVGKASWYGRIFQHHTTASGEPYDMNDLTAAHRTLPMGSWVKVTDLKTDRSVVVRINDRGPVARNRIIDLSYSAAKILGMRGVDRVRLDVLQTPEVAENLGPQ
;
A
#
# COMPACT_ATOMS: atom_id res chain seq x y z
N MET A 1 12.08 10.65 -52.67
CA MET A 1 13.31 11.46 -52.60
C MET A 1 13.59 11.67 -51.14
N LEU A 2 14.64 11.36 -50.48
CA LEU A 2 16.00 10.95 -50.73
C LEU A 2 16.51 10.32 -49.44
N ARG A 3 17.17 9.22 -49.57
CA ARG A 3 17.95 8.47 -48.58
C ARG A 3 19.10 9.34 -48.02
N VAL A 4 19.53 9.11 -46.76
CA VAL A 4 20.97 8.94 -46.46
C VAL A 4 21.14 8.04 -45.27
N LEU A 5 21.74 6.89 -45.50
CA LEU A 5 22.44 6.02 -44.59
C LEU A 5 23.82 6.64 -44.24
N SER A 6 24.29 6.48 -43.02
CA SER A 6 25.74 6.49 -42.76
C SER A 6 26.08 5.57 -41.59
N SER A 7 26.75 4.51 -41.94
CA SER A 7 27.48 3.55 -41.12
C SER A 7 28.93 4.02 -40.96
N VAL A 8 29.58 3.81 -39.80
CA VAL A 8 31.04 3.59 -39.63
C VAL A 8 31.19 2.99 -38.21
N ALA A 9 31.46 1.75 -37.99
CA ALA A 9 32.69 0.96 -38.03
C ALA A 9 33.68 1.20 -36.85
N ALA A 10 33.72 0.21 -36.00
CA ALA A 10 34.80 -0.52 -35.34
C ALA A 10 36.15 0.17 -35.06
N THR A 11 36.65 0.02 -33.84
CA THR A 11 38.07 -0.32 -33.64
C THR A 11 38.27 -1.08 -32.33
N LEU A 12 38.76 -2.28 -32.47
CA LEU A 12 39.24 -3.23 -31.46
C LEU A 12 40.69 -2.87 -31.15
N VAL A 13 41.08 -2.76 -29.87
CA VAL A 13 42.48 -2.79 -29.44
C VAL A 13 42.67 -3.80 -28.32
N PHE A 14 43.39 -4.87 -28.64
CA PHE A 14 43.95 -5.83 -27.71
C PHE A 14 45.23 -5.24 -27.12
N ALA A 15 45.43 -5.38 -25.81
CA ALA A 15 46.74 -5.31 -25.19
C ALA A 15 46.84 -6.39 -24.10
N THR A 16 47.63 -7.40 -24.37
CA THR A 16 48.11 -8.43 -23.47
C THR A 16 49.24 -7.87 -22.62
N ALA A 17 49.22 -8.14 -21.31
CA ALA A 17 50.44 -8.15 -20.48
C ALA A 17 50.38 -9.27 -19.46
N LEU A 18 51.35 -10.16 -19.59
CA LEU A 18 51.71 -11.29 -18.74
C LEU A 18 52.43 -10.76 -17.51
N GLY A 19 52.17 -11.33 -16.32
CA GLY A 19 52.93 -11.02 -15.11
C GLY A 19 52.60 -11.96 -13.94
N ALA A 20 53.50 -12.84 -13.66
CA ALA A 20 53.62 -13.99 -12.80
C ALA A 20 53.13 -13.89 -11.34
N ALA A 21 52.71 -15.06 -10.82
CA ALA A 21 52.42 -15.46 -9.43
C ALA A 21 53.74 -15.59 -8.56
N PRO A 22 53.74 -16.08 -7.28
CA PRO A 22 52.65 -16.54 -6.39
C PRO A 22 52.73 -15.98 -4.95
N GLY A 23 51.66 -15.97 -4.22
CA GLY A 23 51.62 -15.69 -2.80
C GLY A 23 50.55 -16.53 -2.11
N ASN A 24 51.00 -17.61 -1.51
CA ASN A 24 50.21 -18.56 -0.75
C ASN A 24 49.70 -17.89 0.54
N SER A 25 48.41 -17.77 0.70
CA SER A 25 47.80 -17.43 1.99
C SER A 25 46.47 -18.21 2.12
N THR A 26 46.49 -19.10 3.10
CA THR A 26 45.40 -19.97 3.55
C THR A 26 44.03 -19.30 3.67
N PRO A 27 42.97 -19.97 3.24
CA PRO A 27 41.61 -19.47 3.51
C PRO A 27 41.24 -19.75 4.97
N ASP A 28 41.12 -18.68 5.74
CA ASP A 28 40.48 -18.69 7.06
C ASP A 28 38.99 -19.01 6.86
N SER A 29 38.64 -20.22 7.25
CA SER A 29 37.27 -20.70 7.25
C SER A 29 36.46 -19.99 8.34
N ARG A 30 36.03 -18.77 8.09
CA ARG A 30 34.95 -18.18 8.86
C ARG A 30 33.64 -18.79 8.39
N LYS A 31 33.20 -19.81 9.13
CA LYS A 31 31.82 -20.30 9.12
C LYS A 31 30.91 -19.10 9.27
N GLY A 32 30.35 -18.65 8.15
CA GLY A 32 29.19 -17.78 8.16
C GLY A 32 28.04 -18.55 8.82
N THR A 33 27.68 -18.17 10.01
CA THR A 33 26.47 -18.60 10.70
C THR A 33 25.30 -18.32 9.74
N PRO A 34 24.45 -19.29 9.42
CA PRO A 34 23.25 -19.04 8.64
C PRO A 34 22.46 -17.96 9.38
N GLY A 35 22.23 -16.82 8.70
CA GLY A 35 21.43 -15.74 9.26
C GLY A 35 20.12 -16.33 9.78
N GLN A 36 19.89 -16.17 11.07
CA GLN A 36 18.61 -16.43 11.66
C GLN A 36 17.60 -15.56 10.91
N ILE A 37 16.76 -16.22 10.12
CA ILE A 37 15.53 -15.62 9.62
C ILE A 37 14.77 -15.28 10.91
N GLN A 38 14.82 -14.02 11.33
CA GLN A 38 13.97 -13.54 12.40
C GLN A 38 12.54 -13.74 11.89
N GLU A 39 11.91 -14.74 12.45
CA GLU A 39 10.50 -14.98 12.30
C GLU A 39 9.80 -13.71 12.77
N THR A 40 9.42 -12.85 11.83
CA THR A 40 8.69 -11.63 12.11
C THR A 40 7.40 -12.05 12.77
N LYS A 41 7.32 -11.76 14.07
CA LYS A 41 6.14 -11.98 14.89
C LYS A 41 4.91 -11.55 14.08
N PRO A 42 3.89 -12.42 13.88
CA PRO A 42 2.78 -12.08 13.02
C PRO A 42 2.16 -10.79 13.52
N THR A 43 2.18 -9.77 12.67
CA THR A 43 1.48 -8.50 12.88
C THR A 43 0.06 -8.86 13.28
N ARG A 44 -0.36 -8.40 14.44
CA ARG A 44 -1.65 -8.72 15.08
C ARG A 44 -2.77 -8.25 14.15
N THR A 45 -3.13 -9.08 13.19
CA THR A 45 -4.20 -8.82 12.22
C THR A 45 -5.48 -8.65 13.02
N ARG A 46 -6.05 -7.45 13.02
CA ARG A 46 -7.36 -7.23 13.63
C ARG A 46 -8.36 -8.16 12.95
N LYS A 47 -9.25 -8.75 13.75
CA LYS A 47 -10.35 -9.57 13.19
C LYS A 47 -11.14 -8.71 12.22
N PRO A 48 -11.57 -9.27 11.07
CA PRO A 48 -12.44 -8.57 10.13
C PRO A 48 -13.68 -8.04 10.83
N GLU A 49 -14.08 -6.81 10.53
CA GLU A 49 -15.32 -6.21 11.02
C GLU A 49 -16.38 -6.28 9.94
N VAL A 50 -17.61 -6.68 10.29
CA VAL A 50 -18.74 -6.77 9.35
C VAL A 50 -19.85 -5.87 9.82
N GLY A 51 -20.35 -5.00 8.91
CA GLY A 51 -21.42 -4.08 9.23
C GLY A 51 -21.93 -3.34 8.00
N LYS A 52 -22.68 -2.27 8.23
CA LYS A 52 -23.20 -1.42 7.16
C LYS A 52 -22.22 -0.30 6.82
N ALA A 53 -22.03 -0.05 5.52
CA ALA A 53 -21.32 1.10 4.97
C ALA A 53 -22.30 2.08 4.31
N SER A 54 -21.98 3.35 4.37
CA SER A 54 -22.55 4.37 3.49
C SER A 54 -21.44 5.17 2.81
N TRP A 55 -21.77 6.27 2.15
CA TRP A 55 -20.78 7.11 1.51
C TRP A 55 -21.18 8.59 1.59
N TYR A 56 -20.16 9.47 1.53
CA TYR A 56 -20.34 10.92 1.55
C TYR A 56 -20.88 11.44 0.21
N GLY A 57 -21.86 12.31 0.29
CA GLY A 57 -22.34 13.05 -0.86
C GLY A 57 -21.41 14.21 -1.27
N ARG A 58 -21.69 14.80 -2.45
CA ARG A 58 -20.94 15.96 -3.00
C ARG A 58 -20.93 17.18 -2.09
N ILE A 59 -21.92 17.31 -1.20
CA ILE A 59 -22.04 18.44 -0.28
C ILE A 59 -20.88 18.56 0.71
N PHE A 60 -20.11 17.49 0.93
CA PHE A 60 -18.96 17.48 1.81
C PHE A 60 -17.64 17.81 1.11
N GLN A 61 -17.65 18.01 -0.23
CA GLN A 61 -16.44 18.34 -0.97
C GLN A 61 -15.72 19.55 -0.38
N HIS A 62 -14.41 19.42 -0.16
CA HIS A 62 -13.52 20.41 0.46
C HIS A 62 -13.76 20.71 1.95
N HIS A 63 -14.70 20.03 2.62
CA HIS A 63 -14.78 20.13 4.08
C HIS A 63 -13.56 19.49 4.73
N THR A 64 -13.07 20.08 5.80
CA THR A 64 -11.93 19.55 6.55
C THR A 64 -12.32 18.26 7.26
N THR A 65 -11.56 17.21 7.04
CA THR A 65 -11.69 15.91 7.71
C THR A 65 -11.03 15.93 9.09
N ALA A 66 -11.22 14.88 9.88
CA ALA A 66 -10.62 14.77 11.19
C ALA A 66 -9.07 14.62 11.16
N SER A 67 -8.50 14.24 10.01
CA SER A 67 -7.03 14.25 9.81
C SER A 67 -6.46 15.64 9.51
N GLY A 68 -7.32 16.64 9.27
CA GLY A 68 -6.94 17.98 8.84
C GLY A 68 -6.85 18.17 7.32
N GLU A 69 -7.02 17.11 6.55
CA GLU A 69 -7.04 17.16 5.09
C GLU A 69 -8.42 17.63 4.58
N PRO A 70 -8.49 18.35 3.44
CA PRO A 70 -9.76 18.57 2.78
C PRO A 70 -10.31 17.26 2.22
N TYR A 71 -11.61 17.01 2.38
CA TYR A 71 -12.26 15.87 1.73
C TYR A 71 -12.27 16.05 0.22
N ASP A 72 -11.74 15.07 -0.51
CA ASP A 72 -11.95 14.94 -1.96
C ASP A 72 -12.78 13.68 -2.25
N MET A 73 -13.92 13.91 -2.90
CA MET A 73 -14.82 12.82 -3.29
C MET A 73 -14.22 11.84 -4.29
N ASN A 74 -13.13 12.23 -4.99
CA ASN A 74 -12.44 11.40 -5.99
C ASN A 74 -11.34 10.53 -5.37
N ASP A 75 -10.91 10.81 -4.15
CA ASP A 75 -9.91 10.03 -3.44
C ASP A 75 -10.50 8.72 -2.90
N LEU A 76 -9.62 7.73 -2.68
CA LEU A 76 -10.00 6.47 -2.03
C LEU A 76 -9.80 6.58 -0.52
N THR A 77 -10.73 7.28 0.15
CA THR A 77 -10.70 7.55 1.59
C THR A 77 -12.01 7.14 2.26
N ALA A 78 -11.96 7.06 3.59
CA ALA A 78 -13.13 6.74 4.39
C ALA A 78 -13.05 7.30 5.81
N ALA A 79 -14.21 7.41 6.46
CA ALA A 79 -14.34 7.65 7.89
C ALA A 79 -14.57 6.36 8.65
N HIS A 80 -13.84 6.21 9.76
CA HIS A 80 -14.04 5.12 10.73
C HIS A 80 -13.92 5.65 12.16
N ARG A 81 -14.69 5.04 13.11
CA ARG A 81 -14.76 5.57 14.47
C ARG A 81 -13.46 5.43 15.26
N THR A 82 -12.80 4.29 15.15
CA THR A 82 -11.73 3.89 16.08
C THR A 82 -10.42 3.48 15.42
N LEU A 83 -10.41 3.22 14.10
CA LEU A 83 -9.15 2.92 13.41
C LEU A 83 -8.22 4.14 13.45
N PRO A 84 -6.91 3.96 13.63
CA PRO A 84 -5.95 5.04 13.54
C PRO A 84 -6.07 5.80 12.20
N MET A 85 -5.86 7.13 12.22
CA MET A 85 -5.76 7.90 10.99
C MET A 85 -4.59 7.39 10.16
N GLY A 86 -4.74 7.35 8.83
CA GLY A 86 -3.75 6.78 7.92
C GLY A 86 -3.82 5.26 7.77
N SER A 87 -4.68 4.55 8.52
CA SER A 87 -4.88 3.10 8.31
C SER A 87 -5.39 2.78 6.92
N TRP A 88 -4.87 1.71 6.33
CA TRP A 88 -5.35 1.16 5.07
C TRP A 88 -6.28 -0.02 5.32
N VAL A 89 -7.44 0.01 4.70
CA VAL A 89 -8.52 -0.96 4.91
C VAL A 89 -9.04 -1.46 3.57
N LYS A 90 -9.08 -2.77 3.40
CA LYS A 90 -9.82 -3.39 2.30
C LYS A 90 -11.28 -3.50 2.69
N VAL A 91 -12.13 -2.86 1.93
CA VAL A 91 -13.60 -2.92 2.08
C VAL A 91 -14.14 -3.84 1.02
N THR A 92 -14.86 -4.88 1.42
CA THR A 92 -15.51 -5.84 0.50
C THR A 92 -17.01 -5.75 0.68
N ASP A 93 -17.72 -5.48 -0.40
CA ASP A 93 -19.19 -5.56 -0.43
C ASP A 93 -19.63 -7.02 -0.42
N LEU A 94 -20.44 -7.42 0.58
CA LEU A 94 -20.83 -8.82 0.77
C LEU A 94 -21.91 -9.32 -0.20
N LYS A 95 -22.51 -8.42 -0.98
CA LYS A 95 -23.51 -8.78 -1.99
C LYS A 95 -22.88 -9.04 -3.36
N THR A 96 -21.87 -8.23 -3.72
CA THR A 96 -21.25 -8.25 -5.06
C THR A 96 -19.87 -8.86 -5.07
N ASP A 97 -19.26 -9.10 -3.90
CA ASP A 97 -17.88 -9.53 -3.66
C ASP A 97 -16.82 -8.56 -4.25
N ARG A 98 -17.25 -7.36 -4.64
CA ARG A 98 -16.34 -6.29 -5.09
C ARG A 98 -15.60 -5.71 -3.89
N SER A 99 -14.34 -5.33 -4.10
CA SER A 99 -13.53 -4.74 -3.03
C SER A 99 -12.78 -3.50 -3.49
N VAL A 100 -12.48 -2.62 -2.54
CA VAL A 100 -11.66 -1.43 -2.71
C VAL A 100 -10.78 -1.25 -1.48
N VAL A 101 -9.59 -0.73 -1.66
CA VAL A 101 -8.71 -0.35 -0.54
C VAL A 101 -8.83 1.16 -0.33
N VAL A 102 -9.10 1.57 0.90
CA VAL A 102 -9.26 2.98 1.28
C VAL A 102 -8.35 3.35 2.43
N ARG A 103 -7.96 4.61 2.51
CA ARG A 103 -7.23 5.19 3.64
C ARG A 103 -8.22 5.87 4.61
N ILE A 104 -8.06 5.60 5.89
CA ILE A 104 -8.86 6.27 6.92
C ILE A 104 -8.27 7.67 7.19
N ASN A 105 -9.04 8.70 6.87
CA ASN A 105 -8.66 10.10 7.10
C ASN A 105 -9.73 10.89 7.85
N ASP A 106 -10.85 10.27 8.22
CA ASP A 106 -11.93 10.96 8.90
C ASP A 106 -12.53 10.14 10.05
N ARG A 107 -13.33 10.82 10.91
CA ARG A 107 -14.07 10.22 12.00
C ARG A 107 -15.55 10.10 11.67
N GLY A 108 -16.11 8.96 11.99
CA GLY A 108 -17.50 8.59 11.73
C GLY A 108 -17.63 7.09 11.47
N PRO A 109 -18.78 6.61 11.12
CA PRO A 109 -20.09 7.28 10.99
C PRO A 109 -20.66 7.80 12.31
N VAL A 110 -21.41 8.91 12.25
CA VAL A 110 -22.22 9.37 13.40
C VAL A 110 -23.36 8.38 13.66
N ALA A 111 -23.97 7.85 12.61
CA ALA A 111 -25.02 6.86 12.73
C ALA A 111 -24.51 5.53 13.28
N ARG A 112 -25.03 5.09 14.44
CA ARG A 112 -24.53 3.92 15.18
C ARG A 112 -24.68 2.58 14.45
N ASN A 113 -25.59 2.50 13.49
CA ASN A 113 -25.87 1.29 12.71
C ASN A 113 -24.94 1.11 11.49
N ARG A 114 -23.96 1.98 11.31
CA ARG A 114 -22.93 1.92 10.27
C ARG A 114 -21.55 1.81 10.90
N ILE A 115 -20.61 1.17 10.19
CA ILE A 115 -19.23 0.99 10.65
C ILE A 115 -18.24 1.87 9.87
N ILE A 116 -18.56 2.24 8.63
CA ILE A 116 -17.69 3.02 7.75
C ILE A 116 -18.52 3.91 6.83
N ASP A 117 -18.03 5.12 6.55
CA ASP A 117 -18.54 5.99 5.49
C ASP A 117 -17.43 6.19 4.44
N LEU A 118 -17.71 5.81 3.20
CA LEU A 118 -16.75 5.81 2.09
C LEU A 118 -16.79 7.15 1.33
N SER A 119 -15.70 7.47 0.65
CA SER A 119 -15.73 8.49 -0.40
C SER A 119 -16.64 8.05 -1.55
N TYR A 120 -17.04 9.01 -2.38
CA TYR A 120 -17.87 8.73 -3.56
C TYR A 120 -17.18 7.75 -4.53
N SER A 121 -15.88 7.96 -4.83
CA SER A 121 -15.12 7.09 -5.72
C SER A 121 -15.00 5.67 -5.18
N ALA A 122 -14.76 5.50 -3.88
CA ALA A 122 -14.71 4.17 -3.26
C ALA A 122 -16.05 3.45 -3.36
N ALA A 123 -17.16 4.14 -3.05
CA ALA A 123 -18.51 3.59 -3.16
C ALA A 123 -18.85 3.22 -4.61
N LYS A 124 -18.43 4.03 -5.58
CA LYS A 124 -18.64 3.77 -7.02
C LYS A 124 -17.90 2.50 -7.48
N ILE A 125 -16.66 2.28 -7.01
CA ILE A 125 -15.90 1.05 -7.31
C ILE A 125 -16.64 -0.19 -6.79
N LEU A 126 -17.19 -0.13 -5.57
CA LEU A 126 -18.00 -1.21 -5.01
C LEU A 126 -19.34 -1.39 -5.71
N GLY A 127 -19.81 -0.37 -6.45
CA GLY A 127 -21.14 -0.34 -7.09
C GLY A 127 -22.28 0.00 -6.13
N MET A 128 -21.95 0.60 -4.98
CA MET A 128 -22.93 1.01 -3.97
C MET A 128 -23.85 2.12 -4.50
N ARG A 129 -25.15 2.00 -4.22
CA ARG A 129 -26.15 3.03 -4.52
C ARG A 129 -26.70 3.69 -3.26
N GLY A 130 -26.43 3.13 -2.10
CA GLY A 130 -26.94 3.59 -0.82
C GLY A 130 -26.15 2.98 0.33
N VAL A 131 -26.85 2.28 1.23
CA VAL A 131 -26.25 1.60 2.37
C VAL A 131 -26.17 0.11 2.07
N ASP A 132 -24.95 -0.43 2.04
CA ASP A 132 -24.69 -1.84 1.77
C ASP A 132 -23.96 -2.50 2.95
N ARG A 133 -23.99 -3.84 2.98
CA ARG A 133 -23.29 -4.62 4.01
C ARG A 133 -21.89 -4.98 3.51
N VAL A 134 -20.88 -4.63 4.30
CA VAL A 134 -19.48 -4.79 3.94
C VAL A 134 -18.70 -5.54 5.01
N ARG A 135 -17.55 -6.09 4.60
CA ARG A 135 -16.48 -6.58 5.46
C ARG A 135 -15.27 -5.66 5.37
N LEU A 136 -14.68 -5.34 6.50
CA LEU A 136 -13.47 -4.54 6.63
C LEU A 136 -12.31 -5.45 7.05
N ASP A 137 -11.25 -5.48 6.24
CA ASP A 137 -10.00 -6.15 6.56
C ASP A 137 -8.91 -5.05 6.68
N VAL A 138 -8.37 -4.84 7.88
CA VAL A 138 -7.30 -3.86 8.11
C VAL A 138 -6.00 -4.42 7.57
N LEU A 139 -5.40 -3.74 6.58
CA LEU A 139 -4.17 -4.16 5.91
C LEU A 139 -2.93 -3.61 6.60
N GLN A 140 -2.98 -2.34 6.97
CA GLN A 140 -1.86 -1.63 7.58
C GLN A 140 -2.38 -0.51 8.49
N THR A 141 -1.71 -0.32 9.63
CA THR A 141 -1.90 0.85 10.50
C THR A 141 -0.59 1.65 10.55
N PRO A 142 -0.61 2.95 10.90
CA PRO A 142 0.60 3.74 11.06
C PRO A 142 1.61 3.12 12.04
N GLU A 143 1.14 2.54 13.14
CA GLU A 143 1.98 1.85 14.13
C GLU A 143 2.77 0.67 13.54
N VAL A 144 2.19 -0.02 12.54
CA VAL A 144 2.88 -1.12 11.82
C VAL A 144 3.90 -0.56 10.84
N ALA A 145 3.60 0.57 10.21
CA ALA A 145 4.50 1.22 9.26
C ALA A 145 5.78 1.74 9.94
N GLU A 146 5.69 2.30 11.15
CA GLU A 146 6.84 2.74 11.94
C GLU A 146 7.77 1.59 12.34
N ASN A 147 7.21 0.42 12.66
CA ASN A 147 8.00 -0.76 13.03
C ASN A 147 8.67 -1.46 11.84
N LEU A 148 8.32 -1.09 10.61
CA LEU A 148 8.93 -1.57 9.37
C LEU A 148 9.91 -0.55 8.77
N GLY A 149 10.44 0.38 9.57
CA GLY A 149 11.39 1.41 9.17
C GLY A 149 12.55 0.88 8.30
N PRO A 150 13.24 1.77 7.56
CA PRO A 150 14.22 1.34 6.55
C PRO A 150 15.31 0.47 7.18
N GLN A 151 15.47 -0.72 6.62
CA GLN A 151 16.54 -1.68 6.91
C GLN A 151 17.81 -1.23 6.15
#